data_f418cd65ce2bcf565154b8b94950f83e
#
_entry.id   f418cd65ce2bcf565154b8b94950f83e
#
_cell.length_a   1.000
_cell.length_b   1.000
_cell.length_c   1.000
_cell.angle_alpha   90.00
_cell.angle_beta   90.00
_cell.angle_gamma   90.00
#
_symmetry.space_group_name_H-M   'P 1'
#
loop_
_entity.id
_entity.type
_entity.pdbx_description
1 polymer ?
#
loop_
_entity_poly.entity_id
_entity_poly.type
_entity_poly.pdbx_seq_one_letter_code
_entity_poly.pdbx_strand_id
1 'polypeptide(L)'
;MKAIFFSDVDGTLLDDNYSYEKALSGINLLKERGIPLCLISSKTFDEMTELCGELDLYFPFGFENGAGIAYPQRDGFSFELFSDITDLMDEVIPLIERFSGEKIFPLKTLSVAEIARLTGLSSKRASLAKERKTSVPFVTSCGGKLPHDVFDEINLLLASYDLVITSGARFNHILKKGIDKGFAVKKIEEFYCNCVEFPLTAAAGDSHNDVPMLLAVKKAYVVRRSDGTYMDTYKNFIFTEQIGPWGFSEAVRDFMSLINFY
;
A
#
# COMPACT_ATOMS: atom_id res chain seq x y z
N MET A 1 15.40 -2.38 -19.42
CA MET A 1 13.98 -2.42 -19.02
C MET A 1 13.33 -1.11 -19.40
N LYS A 2 12.18 -1.15 -20.10
CA LYS A 2 11.57 0.09 -20.63
C LYS A 2 10.45 0.65 -19.74
N ALA A 3 9.86 -0.16 -18.88
CA ALA A 3 8.73 0.24 -18.04
C ALA A 3 8.63 -0.58 -16.75
N ILE A 4 8.00 0.01 -15.72
CA ILE A 4 7.60 -0.64 -14.46
C ILE A 4 6.16 -0.22 -14.15
N PHE A 5 5.34 -1.15 -13.68
CA PHE A 5 4.02 -0.87 -13.17
C PHE A 5 3.97 -1.13 -11.67
N PHE A 6 3.59 -0.13 -10.88
CA PHE A 6 3.36 -0.25 -9.45
C PHE A 6 1.88 -0.39 -9.15
N SER A 7 1.51 -1.13 -8.13
CA SER A 7 0.11 -1.25 -7.73
C SER A 7 -0.04 -1.32 -6.22
N ASP A 8 -1.05 -0.62 -5.70
CA ASP A 8 -1.63 -0.99 -4.42
C ASP A 8 -2.31 -2.36 -4.53
N VAL A 9 -2.65 -2.94 -3.38
CA VAL A 9 -3.22 -4.28 -3.28
C VAL A 9 -4.71 -4.23 -2.94
N ASP A 10 -5.08 -3.77 -1.73
CA ASP A 10 -6.47 -3.84 -1.26
C ASP A 10 -7.35 -2.74 -1.89
N GLY A 11 -8.42 -3.11 -2.58
CA GLY A 11 -9.28 -2.17 -3.30
C GLY A 11 -8.80 -1.83 -4.72
N THR A 12 -7.56 -2.20 -5.06
CA THR A 12 -6.95 -1.99 -6.38
C THR A 12 -6.72 -3.31 -7.10
N LEU A 13 -5.82 -4.16 -6.60
CA LEU A 13 -5.53 -5.49 -7.17
C LEU A 13 -6.50 -6.56 -6.64
N LEU A 14 -6.90 -6.44 -5.37
CA LEU A 14 -7.86 -7.32 -4.70
C LEU A 14 -9.21 -6.63 -4.52
N ASP A 15 -10.28 -7.38 -4.69
CA ASP A 15 -11.63 -6.92 -4.34
C ASP A 15 -11.91 -7.07 -2.82
N ASP A 16 -13.13 -6.69 -2.39
CA ASP A 16 -13.54 -6.72 -0.99
C ASP A 16 -13.55 -8.15 -0.39
N ASN A 17 -13.55 -9.18 -1.23
CA ASN A 17 -13.42 -10.58 -0.84
C ASN A 17 -11.98 -11.10 -0.92
N TYR A 18 -11.00 -10.21 -1.10
CA TYR A 18 -9.58 -10.54 -1.30
C TYR A 18 -9.30 -11.43 -2.52
N SER A 19 -10.15 -11.35 -3.56
CA SER A 19 -9.96 -12.04 -4.84
C SER A 19 -9.25 -11.13 -5.83
N TYR A 20 -8.25 -11.69 -6.54
CA TYR A 20 -7.53 -11.06 -7.64
C TYR A 20 -8.00 -11.54 -9.03
N GLU A 21 -9.02 -12.38 -9.10
CA GLU A 21 -9.45 -13.00 -10.38
C GLU A 21 -9.70 -11.96 -11.48
N LYS A 22 -10.33 -10.82 -11.11
CA LYS A 22 -10.65 -9.74 -12.04
C LYS A 22 -9.42 -8.93 -12.47
N ALA A 23 -8.31 -9.02 -11.73
CA ALA A 23 -7.03 -8.40 -12.08
C ALA A 23 -6.18 -9.26 -13.00
N LEU A 24 -6.48 -10.57 -13.15
CA LEU A 24 -5.65 -11.50 -13.91
C LEU A 24 -5.39 -11.06 -15.34
N SER A 25 -6.37 -10.42 -16.00
CA SER A 25 -6.18 -9.93 -17.37
C SER A 25 -5.09 -8.86 -17.47
N GLY A 26 -5.01 -7.95 -16.50
CA GLY A 26 -3.95 -6.94 -16.40
C GLY A 26 -2.62 -7.55 -16.00
N ILE A 27 -2.61 -8.44 -15.00
CA ILE A 27 -1.39 -9.12 -14.53
C ILE A 27 -0.75 -9.92 -15.69
N ASN A 28 -1.53 -10.71 -16.41
CA ASN A 28 -1.05 -11.52 -17.52
C ASN A 28 -0.51 -10.64 -18.66
N LEU A 29 -1.18 -9.53 -18.96
CA LEU A 29 -0.72 -8.60 -19.98
C LEU A 29 0.65 -7.98 -19.63
N LEU A 30 0.89 -7.62 -18.35
CA LEU A 30 2.20 -7.17 -17.87
C LEU A 30 3.27 -8.26 -18.01
N LYS A 31 2.94 -9.50 -17.59
CA LYS A 31 3.83 -10.66 -17.71
C LYS A 31 4.21 -10.95 -19.17
N GLU A 32 3.24 -11.00 -20.08
CA GLU A 32 3.45 -11.24 -21.51
C GLU A 32 4.38 -10.18 -22.16
N ARG A 33 4.35 -8.96 -21.65
CA ARG A 33 5.19 -7.85 -22.13
C ARG A 33 6.52 -7.72 -21.37
N GLY A 34 6.78 -8.61 -20.40
CA GLY A 34 7.99 -8.57 -19.57
C GLY A 34 8.11 -7.29 -18.74
N ILE A 35 6.97 -6.69 -18.34
CA ILE A 35 6.93 -5.49 -17.51
C ILE A 35 6.75 -5.91 -16.06
N PRO A 36 7.67 -5.54 -15.16
CA PRO A 36 7.53 -5.81 -13.74
C PRO A 36 6.27 -5.19 -13.16
N LEU A 37 5.51 -5.99 -12.44
CA LEU A 37 4.45 -5.53 -11.54
C LEU A 37 5.02 -5.53 -10.11
N CYS A 38 5.31 -4.35 -9.59
CA CYS A 38 5.81 -4.15 -8.23
C CYS A 38 4.67 -3.73 -7.31
N LEU A 39 4.31 -4.59 -6.37
CA LEU A 39 3.23 -4.33 -5.41
C LEU A 39 3.74 -3.47 -4.26
N ILE A 40 2.94 -2.49 -3.81
CA ILE A 40 3.25 -1.67 -2.63
C ILE A 40 1.99 -1.57 -1.77
N SER A 41 2.05 -2.14 -0.56
CA SER A 41 0.87 -2.30 0.28
C SER A 41 1.12 -1.93 1.75
N SER A 42 0.02 -1.72 2.47
CA SER A 42 0.02 -1.66 3.94
C SER A 42 0.13 -3.04 4.61
N LYS A 43 0.08 -4.12 3.85
CA LYS A 43 0.26 -5.50 4.32
C LYS A 43 1.65 -5.75 4.87
N THR A 44 1.79 -6.81 5.69
CA THR A 44 3.08 -7.26 6.22
C THR A 44 3.94 -7.94 5.14
N PHE A 45 5.22 -8.15 5.44
CA PHE A 45 6.13 -8.92 4.58
C PHE A 45 5.58 -10.32 4.27
N ASP A 46 5.06 -11.00 5.31
CA ASP A 46 4.57 -12.38 5.19
C ASP A 46 3.29 -12.47 4.33
N GLU A 47 2.34 -11.51 4.51
CA GLU A 47 1.14 -11.40 3.66
C GLU A 47 1.52 -11.14 2.19
N MET A 48 2.49 -10.24 1.96
CA MET A 48 2.94 -9.90 0.61
C MET A 48 3.69 -11.05 -0.06
N THR A 49 4.51 -11.78 0.68
CA THR A 49 5.22 -12.95 0.18
C THR A 49 4.25 -14.05 -0.25
N GLU A 50 3.20 -14.33 0.56
CA GLU A 50 2.14 -15.29 0.20
C GLU A 50 1.43 -14.84 -1.07
N LEU A 51 1.01 -13.57 -1.17
CA LEU A 51 0.32 -13.03 -2.35
C LEU A 51 1.21 -13.07 -3.61
N CYS A 52 2.47 -12.67 -3.50
CA CYS A 52 3.41 -12.74 -4.62
C CYS A 52 3.61 -14.18 -5.10
N GLY A 53 3.65 -15.16 -4.18
CA GLY A 53 3.70 -16.57 -4.51
C GLY A 53 2.43 -17.05 -5.24
N GLU A 54 1.24 -16.68 -4.75
CA GLU A 54 -0.04 -17.01 -5.42
C GLU A 54 -0.13 -16.43 -6.84
N LEU A 55 0.41 -15.24 -7.05
CA LEU A 55 0.40 -14.53 -8.33
C LEU A 55 1.60 -14.86 -9.22
N ASP A 56 2.54 -15.68 -8.78
CA ASP A 56 3.80 -15.95 -9.49
C ASP A 56 4.52 -14.65 -9.90
N LEU A 57 4.72 -13.76 -8.91
CA LEU A 57 5.41 -12.48 -9.05
C LEU A 57 6.73 -12.51 -8.28
N TYR A 58 7.85 -12.44 -9.01
CA TYR A 58 9.20 -12.41 -8.44
C TYR A 58 9.89 -11.06 -8.71
N PHE A 59 9.20 -9.97 -8.35
CA PHE A 59 9.69 -8.60 -8.47
C PHE A 59 9.82 -7.97 -7.07
N PRO A 60 10.62 -6.90 -6.90
CA PRO A 60 10.62 -6.16 -5.64
C PRO A 60 9.23 -5.69 -5.26
N PHE A 61 8.93 -5.69 -3.97
CA PHE A 61 7.67 -5.17 -3.45
C PHE A 61 7.87 -4.36 -2.18
N GLY A 62 6.99 -3.37 -1.96
CA GLY A 62 6.92 -2.61 -0.71
C GLY A 62 5.87 -3.17 0.25
N PHE A 63 6.22 -3.28 1.51
CA PHE A 63 5.32 -3.71 2.57
C PHE A 63 5.26 -2.67 3.70
N GLU A 64 4.22 -2.75 4.53
CA GLU A 64 3.96 -1.80 5.62
C GLU A 64 4.04 -0.33 5.18
N ASN A 65 3.34 -0.01 4.04
CA ASN A 65 3.31 1.32 3.42
C ASN A 65 4.70 1.84 2.97
N GLY A 66 5.61 0.96 2.62
CA GLY A 66 6.96 1.32 2.15
C GLY A 66 8.00 1.40 3.25
N ALA A 67 7.64 1.09 4.49
CA ALA A 67 8.60 1.01 5.59
C ALA A 67 9.56 -0.19 5.47
N GLY A 68 9.19 -1.19 4.66
CA GLY A 68 10.07 -2.25 4.24
C GLY A 68 9.98 -2.50 2.74
N ILE A 69 11.12 -2.86 2.14
CA ILE A 69 11.22 -3.25 0.73
C ILE A 69 11.80 -4.65 0.67
N ALA A 70 11.13 -5.52 -0.06
CA ALA A 70 11.58 -6.87 -0.34
C ALA A 70 12.18 -6.96 -1.73
N TYR A 71 13.26 -7.70 -1.85
CA TYR A 71 13.99 -7.92 -3.10
C TYR A 71 14.03 -9.42 -3.43
N PRO A 72 13.76 -9.81 -4.68
CA PRO A 72 13.77 -11.21 -5.07
C PRO A 72 15.15 -11.81 -4.91
N GLN A 73 15.21 -13.04 -4.39
CA GLN A 73 16.38 -13.87 -4.23
C GLN A 73 16.13 -15.21 -4.92
N ARG A 74 17.17 -16.04 -5.02
CA ARG A 74 17.06 -17.36 -5.63
C ARG A 74 15.95 -18.22 -5.02
N ASP A 75 15.78 -18.15 -3.71
CA ASP A 75 14.84 -18.98 -2.96
C ASP A 75 13.88 -18.11 -2.11
N GLY A 76 13.21 -17.14 -2.74
CA GLY A 76 12.23 -16.25 -2.09
C GLY A 76 12.63 -14.78 -2.10
N PHE A 77 12.51 -14.09 -0.95
CA PHE A 77 12.78 -12.66 -0.85
C PHE A 77 13.68 -12.37 0.37
N SER A 78 14.66 -11.49 0.20
CA SER A 78 15.26 -10.74 1.30
C SER A 78 14.57 -9.38 1.45
N PHE A 79 14.70 -8.73 2.59
CA PHE A 79 14.10 -7.41 2.77
C PHE A 79 15.03 -6.46 3.53
N GLU A 80 14.78 -5.18 3.36
CA GLU A 80 15.39 -4.07 4.08
C GLU A 80 14.30 -3.27 4.80
N LEU A 81 14.55 -2.86 6.04
CA LEU A 81 13.66 -2.00 6.84
C LEU A 81 14.24 -0.58 6.90
N PHE A 82 13.38 0.41 6.72
CA PHE A 82 13.74 1.83 6.69
C PHE A 82 13.22 2.60 7.91
N SER A 83 12.47 1.95 8.77
CA SER A 83 12.01 2.53 10.03
C SER A 83 11.85 1.46 11.10
N ASP A 84 12.01 1.86 12.35
CA ASP A 84 11.51 1.17 13.53
C ASP A 84 10.90 2.23 14.44
N ILE A 85 9.62 2.13 14.69
CA ILE A 85 8.86 3.09 15.49
C ILE A 85 8.21 2.44 16.71
N THR A 86 8.46 1.15 16.94
CA THR A 86 7.76 0.36 17.97
C THR A 86 8.02 0.89 19.37
N ASP A 87 9.22 1.33 19.66
CA ASP A 87 9.62 1.87 20.98
C ASP A 87 8.97 3.21 21.32
N LEU A 88 8.46 3.94 20.32
CA LEU A 88 7.82 5.24 20.53
C LEU A 88 6.32 5.12 20.90
N MET A 89 5.74 3.94 20.79
CA MET A 89 4.28 3.79 20.89
C MET A 89 3.74 4.03 22.30
N ASP A 90 4.51 3.75 23.34
CA ASP A 90 4.11 4.01 24.73
C ASP A 90 3.94 5.51 25.03
N GLU A 91 4.63 6.37 24.28
CA GLU A 91 4.49 7.84 24.38
C GLU A 91 3.46 8.38 23.39
N VAL A 92 3.47 7.88 22.16
CA VAL A 92 2.69 8.43 21.03
C VAL A 92 1.20 8.08 21.11
N ILE A 93 0.85 6.84 21.49
CA ILE A 93 -0.55 6.42 21.59
C ILE A 93 -1.34 7.27 22.60
N PRO A 94 -0.85 7.51 23.85
CA PRO A 94 -1.55 8.39 24.78
C PRO A 94 -1.71 9.83 24.30
N LEU A 95 -0.77 10.34 23.47
CA LEU A 95 -0.91 11.67 22.86
C LEU A 95 -2.05 11.71 21.86
N ILE A 96 -2.13 10.71 20.97
CA ILE A 96 -3.22 10.60 19.99
C ILE A 96 -4.56 10.46 20.72
N GLU A 97 -4.64 9.58 21.73
CA GLU A 97 -5.87 9.38 22.53
C GLU A 97 -6.34 10.65 23.21
N ARG A 98 -5.41 11.36 23.85
CA ARG A 98 -5.71 12.64 24.55
C ARG A 98 -6.23 13.69 23.60
N PHE A 99 -5.66 13.75 22.39
CA PHE A 99 -6.01 14.79 21.42
C PHE A 99 -7.31 14.45 20.68
N SER A 100 -7.47 13.23 20.23
CA SER A 100 -8.66 12.78 19.49
C SER A 100 -9.87 12.52 20.39
N GLY A 101 -9.68 12.33 21.68
CA GLY A 101 -10.73 11.86 22.60
C GLY A 101 -11.12 10.39 22.43
N GLU A 102 -10.46 9.67 21.53
CA GLU A 102 -10.72 8.28 21.18
C GLU A 102 -9.67 7.34 21.77
N LYS A 103 -10.11 6.15 22.24
CA LYS A 103 -9.19 5.09 22.58
C LYS A 103 -8.62 4.44 21.33
N ILE A 104 -7.32 4.17 21.36
CA ILE A 104 -6.55 3.62 20.24
C ILE A 104 -6.19 2.16 20.53
N PHE A 105 -6.51 1.27 19.62
CA PHE A 105 -6.18 -0.14 19.69
C PHE A 105 -5.23 -0.51 18.53
N PRO A 106 -3.91 -0.55 18.79
CA PRO A 106 -2.96 -1.04 17.79
C PRO A 106 -3.28 -2.48 17.40
N LEU A 107 -3.15 -2.80 16.12
CA LEU A 107 -3.45 -4.13 15.60
C LEU A 107 -2.66 -5.24 16.34
N LYS A 108 -1.42 -4.94 16.74
CA LYS A 108 -0.56 -5.86 17.51
C LYS A 108 -1.16 -6.27 18.86
N THR A 109 -1.99 -5.43 19.48
CA THR A 109 -2.62 -5.71 20.79
C THR A 109 -3.89 -6.53 20.66
N LEU A 110 -4.48 -6.59 19.47
CA LEU A 110 -5.69 -7.36 19.21
C LEU A 110 -5.39 -8.86 19.07
N SER A 111 -6.34 -9.70 19.44
CA SER A 111 -6.29 -11.14 19.16
C SER A 111 -6.49 -11.41 17.67
N VAL A 112 -6.02 -12.56 17.18
CA VAL A 112 -6.24 -13.00 15.80
C VAL A 112 -7.74 -13.05 15.46
N ALA A 113 -8.58 -13.45 16.41
CA ALA A 113 -10.04 -13.50 16.22
C ALA A 113 -10.64 -12.09 16.04
N GLU A 114 -10.18 -11.09 16.80
CA GLU A 114 -10.60 -9.70 16.65
C GLU A 114 -10.16 -9.13 15.30
N ILE A 115 -8.91 -9.39 14.90
CA ILE A 115 -8.41 -8.97 13.58
C ILE A 115 -9.26 -9.61 12.48
N ALA A 116 -9.50 -10.92 12.53
CA ALA A 116 -10.34 -11.63 11.55
C ALA A 116 -11.75 -11.02 11.46
N ARG A 117 -12.37 -10.72 12.61
CA ARG A 117 -13.70 -10.08 12.65
C ARG A 117 -13.70 -8.68 12.04
N LEU A 118 -12.67 -7.87 12.32
CA LEU A 118 -12.56 -6.49 11.82
C LEU A 118 -12.26 -6.42 10.32
N THR A 119 -11.53 -7.40 9.81
CA THR A 119 -11.02 -7.37 8.43
C THR A 119 -11.76 -8.31 7.47
N GLY A 120 -12.47 -9.30 7.98
CA GLY A 120 -13.01 -10.40 7.18
C GLY A 120 -11.94 -11.43 6.74
N LEU A 121 -10.71 -11.31 7.21
CA LEU A 121 -9.64 -12.25 6.89
C LEU A 121 -9.89 -13.61 7.54
N SER A 122 -9.40 -14.69 6.92
CA SER A 122 -9.27 -15.98 7.58
C SER A 122 -8.33 -15.89 8.78
N SER A 123 -8.45 -16.79 9.75
CA SER A 123 -7.55 -16.81 10.92
C SER A 123 -6.07 -16.89 10.53
N LYS A 124 -5.72 -17.63 9.47
CA LYS A 124 -4.36 -17.70 8.94
C LYS A 124 -3.88 -16.32 8.48
N ARG A 125 -4.63 -15.65 7.61
CA ARG A 125 -4.29 -14.32 7.09
C ARG A 125 -4.30 -13.25 8.19
N ALA A 126 -5.22 -13.33 9.14
CA ALA A 126 -5.22 -12.43 10.30
C ALA A 126 -3.98 -12.61 11.20
N SER A 127 -3.46 -13.83 11.34
CA SER A 127 -2.18 -14.09 12.02
C SER A 127 -1.03 -13.43 11.26
N LEU A 128 -0.95 -13.56 9.93
CA LEU A 128 0.10 -12.90 9.12
C LEU A 128 0.01 -11.38 9.22
N ALA A 129 -1.20 -10.82 9.20
CA ALA A 129 -1.41 -9.36 9.33
C ALA A 129 -0.94 -8.79 10.68
N LYS A 130 -0.78 -9.64 11.70
CA LYS A 130 -0.27 -9.27 13.02
C LYS A 130 1.27 -9.19 13.06
N GLU A 131 1.98 -9.87 12.17
CA GLU A 131 3.45 -9.98 12.12
C GLU A 131 4.11 -8.71 11.55
N ARG A 132 3.80 -7.58 12.20
CA ARG A 132 4.32 -6.26 11.83
C ARG A 132 5.73 -6.05 12.33
N LYS A 133 6.54 -5.41 11.48
CA LYS A 133 7.95 -5.14 11.75
C LYS A 133 8.24 -3.66 12.04
N THR A 134 7.41 -2.75 11.55
CA THR A 134 7.77 -1.33 11.57
C THR A 134 6.58 -0.36 11.65
N SER A 135 5.45 -0.63 11.03
CA SER A 135 4.28 0.25 11.07
C SER A 135 3.30 -0.14 12.17
N VAL A 136 2.52 0.82 12.66
CA VAL A 136 1.51 0.59 13.68
C VAL A 136 0.12 0.95 13.16
N PRO A 137 -0.58 0.01 12.50
CA PRO A 137 -2.00 0.18 12.22
C PRO A 137 -2.81 0.08 13.50
N PHE A 138 -3.89 0.86 13.56
CA PHE A 138 -4.80 0.86 14.69
C PHE A 138 -6.25 1.16 14.28
N VAL A 139 -7.17 0.81 15.18
CA VAL A 139 -8.57 1.21 15.15
C VAL A 139 -8.91 2.02 16.40
N THR A 140 -10.00 2.80 16.34
CA THR A 140 -10.54 3.51 17.50
C THR A 140 -11.53 2.64 18.29
N SER A 141 -11.93 3.10 19.47
CA SER A 141 -12.95 2.47 20.32
C SER A 141 -14.29 2.28 19.61
N CYS A 142 -14.62 3.14 18.65
CA CYS A 142 -15.81 3.01 17.81
C CYS A 142 -15.64 1.98 16.68
N GLY A 143 -14.49 1.28 16.61
CA GLY A 143 -14.18 0.28 15.59
C GLY A 143 -13.88 0.85 14.20
N GLY A 144 -13.67 2.16 14.12
CA GLY A 144 -13.48 2.91 12.89
C GLY A 144 -12.13 3.60 12.78
N LYS A 145 -12.05 4.47 11.78
CA LYS A 145 -10.92 5.38 11.57
C LYS A 145 -11.18 6.69 12.30
N LEU A 146 -10.10 7.39 12.64
CA LEU A 146 -10.21 8.78 13.09
C LEU A 146 -10.80 9.66 11.96
N PRO A 147 -11.58 10.67 12.29
CA PRO A 147 -12.03 11.66 11.33
C PRO A 147 -10.84 12.35 10.65
N HIS A 148 -10.97 12.65 9.36
CA HIS A 148 -9.87 13.23 8.58
C HIS A 148 -9.46 14.64 9.05
N ASP A 149 -10.41 15.40 9.58
CA ASP A 149 -10.21 16.76 10.09
C ASP A 149 -9.24 16.86 11.29
N VAL A 150 -9.09 15.76 12.05
CA VAL A 150 -8.13 15.72 13.17
C VAL A 150 -6.71 15.29 12.73
N PHE A 151 -6.52 14.83 11.49
CA PHE A 151 -5.21 14.31 11.05
C PHE A 151 -4.13 15.39 11.01
N ASP A 152 -4.45 16.57 10.49
CA ASP A 152 -3.46 17.65 10.36
C ASP A 152 -2.94 18.08 11.73
N GLU A 153 -3.83 18.18 12.71
CA GLU A 153 -3.47 18.57 14.07
C GLU A 153 -2.69 17.45 14.78
N ILE A 154 -3.09 16.20 14.63
CA ILE A 154 -2.31 15.05 15.16
C ILE A 154 -0.94 15.00 14.49
N ASN A 155 -0.83 15.21 13.18
CA ASN A 155 0.43 15.22 12.46
C ASN A 155 1.37 16.35 12.93
N LEU A 156 0.83 17.51 13.32
CA LEU A 156 1.62 18.56 13.95
C LEU A 156 2.21 18.12 15.30
N LEU A 157 1.43 17.40 16.14
CA LEU A 157 1.91 16.83 17.39
C LEU A 157 2.97 15.77 17.17
N LEU A 158 2.76 14.89 16.19
CA LEU A 158 3.65 13.78 15.87
C LEU A 158 4.95 14.21 15.17
N ALA A 159 5.01 15.45 14.66
CA ALA A 159 6.19 15.96 13.97
C ALA A 159 7.45 15.96 14.84
N SER A 160 7.33 16.17 16.18
CA SER A 160 8.45 16.11 17.12
C SER A 160 9.04 14.71 17.31
N TYR A 161 8.28 13.68 16.96
CA TYR A 161 8.68 12.26 16.97
C TYR A 161 9.13 11.75 15.59
N ASP A 162 9.14 12.62 14.58
CA ASP A 162 9.39 12.27 13.17
C ASP A 162 8.37 11.23 12.66
N LEU A 163 7.13 11.31 13.14
CA LEU A 163 6.03 10.43 12.82
C LEU A 163 4.90 11.15 12.07
N VAL A 164 4.07 10.37 11.40
CA VAL A 164 2.87 10.81 10.71
C VAL A 164 1.77 9.77 10.84
N ILE A 165 0.52 10.24 10.90
CA ILE A 165 -0.65 9.39 10.80
C ILE A 165 -1.23 9.48 9.38
N THR A 166 -1.63 8.33 8.83
CA THR A 166 -2.31 8.25 7.53
C THR A 166 -3.47 7.27 7.59
N SER A 167 -4.39 7.35 6.62
CA SER A 167 -5.54 6.46 6.53
C SER A 167 -5.40 5.54 5.32
N GLY A 168 -5.39 4.24 5.57
CA GLY A 168 -5.61 3.20 4.56
C GLY A 168 -7.09 2.85 4.38
N ALA A 169 -7.39 1.79 3.65
CA ALA A 169 -8.77 1.36 3.42
C ALA A 169 -9.53 1.04 4.72
N ARG A 170 -8.91 0.35 5.67
CA ARG A 170 -9.56 -0.16 6.91
C ARG A 170 -9.01 0.41 8.21
N PHE A 171 -7.75 0.81 8.23
CA PHE A 171 -7.02 1.22 9.44
C PHE A 171 -6.42 2.61 9.28
N ASN A 172 -6.22 3.28 10.41
CA ASN A 172 -5.22 4.34 10.49
C ASN A 172 -3.84 3.71 10.69
N HIS A 173 -2.80 4.38 10.24
CA HIS A 173 -1.42 3.91 10.37
C HIS A 173 -0.55 5.00 10.94
N ILE A 174 0.24 4.68 11.96
CA ILE A 174 1.37 5.50 12.41
C ILE A 174 2.59 5.04 11.63
N LEU A 175 3.25 5.96 10.97
CA LEU A 175 4.41 5.72 10.12
C LEU A 175 5.52 6.72 10.46
N LYS A 176 6.76 6.39 10.12
CA LYS A 176 7.84 7.35 10.12
C LYS A 176 7.62 8.38 9.00
N LYS A 177 7.81 9.66 9.32
CA LYS A 177 7.66 10.74 8.34
C LYS A 177 8.60 10.55 7.15
N GLY A 178 8.08 10.74 5.94
CA GLY A 178 8.85 10.56 4.70
C GLY A 178 9.03 9.10 4.27
N ILE A 179 8.55 8.13 5.08
CA ILE A 179 8.50 6.71 4.72
C ILE A 179 7.04 6.38 4.36
N ASP A 180 6.77 6.30 3.06
CA ASP A 180 5.44 6.09 2.48
C ASP A 180 5.55 5.26 1.20
N LYS A 181 4.44 5.04 0.52
CA LYS A 181 4.43 4.27 -0.73
C LYS A 181 5.22 4.95 -1.86
N GLY A 182 5.38 6.27 -1.84
CA GLY A 182 6.23 7.01 -2.79
C GLY A 182 7.72 6.79 -2.52
N PHE A 183 8.12 6.69 -1.25
CA PHE A 183 9.45 6.27 -0.87
C PHE A 183 9.77 4.86 -1.42
N ALA A 184 8.81 3.93 -1.29
CA ALA A 184 8.98 2.57 -1.82
C ALA A 184 9.17 2.57 -3.34
N VAL A 185 8.41 3.38 -4.09
CA VAL A 185 8.60 3.54 -5.54
C VAL A 185 10.04 3.91 -5.84
N LYS A 186 10.57 4.96 -5.19
CA LYS A 186 11.93 5.44 -5.42
C LYS A 186 12.98 4.37 -5.12
N LYS A 187 12.82 3.63 -4.02
CA LYS A 187 13.74 2.54 -3.66
C LYS A 187 13.71 1.39 -4.67
N ILE A 188 12.55 1.03 -5.16
CA ILE A 188 12.40 0.01 -6.19
C ILE A 188 12.95 0.50 -7.53
N GLU A 189 12.73 1.77 -7.90
CA GLU A 189 13.36 2.37 -9.08
C GLU A 189 14.89 2.34 -8.97
N GLU A 190 15.46 2.70 -7.80
CA GLU A 190 16.92 2.62 -7.55
C GLU A 190 17.47 1.21 -7.79
N PHE A 191 16.74 0.16 -7.38
CA PHE A 191 17.13 -1.24 -7.63
C PHE A 191 17.24 -1.55 -9.13
N TYR A 192 16.38 -0.96 -9.96
CA TYR A 192 16.39 -1.17 -11.40
C TYR A 192 17.29 -0.19 -12.15
N CYS A 193 17.62 0.98 -11.58
CA CYS A 193 18.35 2.07 -12.22
C CYS A 193 19.87 1.85 -12.40
N ASN A 194 20.40 0.70 -12.08
CA ASN A 194 21.76 0.33 -12.55
C ASN A 194 21.84 0.22 -14.10
N CYS A 195 20.77 0.56 -14.83
CA CYS A 195 20.63 0.52 -16.27
C CYS A 195 20.24 1.90 -16.81
N VAL A 196 20.99 2.41 -17.72
CA VAL A 196 21.21 3.68 -18.40
C VAL A 196 20.00 4.59 -18.76
N GLU A 197 18.74 4.19 -18.62
CA GLU A 197 17.56 5.04 -18.88
C GLU A 197 16.50 4.84 -17.78
N PHE A 198 15.95 5.97 -17.29
CA PHE A 198 14.82 5.93 -16.37
C PHE A 198 13.63 5.25 -17.03
N PRO A 199 13.12 4.16 -16.48
CA PRO A 199 12.01 3.46 -17.08
C PRO A 199 10.75 4.34 -17.10
N LEU A 200 9.84 4.10 -18.04
CA LEU A 200 8.51 4.65 -17.98
C LEU A 200 7.77 3.98 -16.82
N THR A 201 7.34 4.76 -15.82
CA THR A 201 6.68 4.23 -14.63
C THR A 201 5.22 4.59 -14.60
N ALA A 202 4.41 3.65 -14.13
CA ALA A 202 2.99 3.85 -13.85
C ALA A 202 2.62 3.29 -12.48
N ALA A 203 1.55 3.80 -11.89
CA ALA A 203 1.00 3.26 -10.65
C ALA A 203 -0.52 3.31 -10.64
N ALA A 204 -1.14 2.33 -9.95
CA ALA A 204 -2.57 2.29 -9.68
C ALA A 204 -2.83 2.19 -8.17
N GLY A 205 -3.81 2.96 -7.66
CA GLY A 205 -4.21 2.97 -6.26
C GLY A 205 -5.60 3.59 -6.08
N ASP A 206 -6.27 3.35 -4.94
CA ASP A 206 -7.64 3.77 -4.69
C ASP A 206 -7.83 4.65 -3.45
N SER A 207 -6.79 4.79 -2.61
CA SER A 207 -6.91 5.44 -1.30
C SER A 207 -5.82 6.47 -1.02
N HIS A 208 -6.00 7.28 0.04
CA HIS A 208 -5.13 8.44 0.31
C HIS A 208 -3.67 8.06 0.60
N ASN A 209 -3.40 6.87 1.16
CA ASN A 209 -2.03 6.40 1.36
C ASN A 209 -1.32 6.03 0.05
N ASP A 210 -2.05 5.98 -1.09
CA ASP A 210 -1.48 5.75 -2.42
C ASP A 210 -1.02 7.04 -3.09
N VAL A 211 -1.50 8.19 -2.65
CA VAL A 211 -1.16 9.49 -3.24
C VAL A 211 0.36 9.69 -3.38
N PRO A 212 1.20 9.38 -2.38
CA PRO A 212 2.66 9.47 -2.55
C PRO A 212 3.21 8.58 -3.67
N MET A 213 2.69 7.34 -3.83
CA MET A 213 3.05 6.43 -4.92
C MET A 213 2.63 7.01 -6.27
N LEU A 214 1.40 7.51 -6.37
CA LEU A 214 0.85 8.10 -7.60
C LEU A 214 1.60 9.36 -8.03
N LEU A 215 2.11 10.15 -7.07
CA LEU A 215 2.94 11.33 -7.34
C LEU A 215 4.37 10.98 -7.76
N ALA A 216 4.86 9.79 -7.42
CA ALA A 216 6.23 9.36 -7.71
C ALA A 216 6.41 8.83 -9.13
N VAL A 217 5.35 8.55 -9.87
CA VAL A 217 5.39 7.92 -11.19
C VAL A 217 5.00 8.88 -12.33
N LYS A 218 5.32 8.47 -13.57
CA LYS A 218 4.99 9.28 -14.76
C LYS A 218 3.52 9.17 -15.18
N LYS A 219 2.87 8.03 -14.92
CA LYS A 219 1.45 7.80 -15.22
C LYS A 219 0.75 7.26 -13.96
N ALA A 220 -0.20 8.00 -13.45
CA ALA A 220 -0.89 7.72 -12.19
C ALA A 220 -2.38 7.47 -12.44
N TYR A 221 -2.85 6.31 -11.97
CA TYR A 221 -4.23 5.87 -12.13
C TYR A 221 -4.91 5.78 -10.76
N VAL A 222 -6.00 6.53 -10.61
CA VAL A 222 -6.90 6.40 -9.46
C VAL A 222 -7.97 5.40 -9.79
N VAL A 223 -7.95 4.27 -9.09
CA VAL A 223 -8.92 3.20 -9.30
C VAL A 223 -10.22 3.55 -8.58
N ARG A 224 -11.34 3.33 -9.29
CA ARG A 224 -12.68 3.52 -8.73
C ARG A 224 -12.93 2.48 -7.65
N ARG A 225 -13.42 2.91 -6.49
CA ARG A 225 -13.75 2.03 -5.36
C ARG A 225 -14.97 1.18 -5.63
N SER A 226 -15.16 0.12 -4.85
CA SER A 226 -16.31 -0.79 -4.95
C SER A 226 -17.66 -0.11 -4.72
N ASP A 227 -17.70 0.97 -3.92
CA ASP A 227 -18.88 1.82 -3.68
C ASP A 227 -19.18 2.80 -4.84
N GLY A 228 -18.36 2.79 -5.89
CA GLY A 228 -18.50 3.67 -7.05
C GLY A 228 -17.91 5.05 -6.87
N THR A 229 -17.27 5.34 -5.74
CA THR A 229 -16.60 6.63 -5.47
C THR A 229 -15.12 6.58 -5.85
N TYR A 230 -14.45 7.73 -5.78
CA TYR A 230 -12.99 7.87 -5.84
C TYR A 230 -12.49 8.48 -4.55
N MET A 231 -11.19 8.34 -4.28
CA MET A 231 -10.56 9.16 -3.26
C MET A 231 -10.62 10.63 -3.67
N ASP A 232 -10.84 11.51 -2.69
CA ASP A 232 -10.77 12.94 -2.91
C ASP A 232 -9.32 13.35 -3.19
N THR A 233 -9.07 13.96 -4.34
CA THR A 233 -7.73 14.37 -4.78
C THR A 233 -7.80 15.55 -5.75
N TYR A 234 -6.86 16.49 -5.61
CA TYR A 234 -6.72 17.68 -6.45
C TYR A 234 -5.72 17.51 -7.60
N LYS A 235 -5.19 16.31 -7.80
CA LYS A 235 -4.13 16.06 -8.79
C LYS A 235 -4.72 15.64 -10.13
N ASN A 236 -3.99 15.93 -11.19
CA ASN A 236 -4.30 15.51 -12.55
C ASN A 236 -3.95 14.04 -12.75
N PHE A 237 -4.65 13.15 -12.04
CA PHE A 237 -4.54 11.71 -12.19
C PHE A 237 -5.51 11.21 -13.27
N ILE A 238 -5.26 10.04 -13.81
CA ILE A 238 -6.17 9.32 -14.70
C ILE A 238 -7.11 8.48 -13.84
N PHE A 239 -8.41 8.67 -14.01
CA PHE A 239 -9.42 7.95 -13.25
C PHE A 239 -9.95 6.78 -14.06
N THR A 240 -9.97 5.58 -13.48
CA THR A 240 -10.53 4.40 -14.14
C THR A 240 -12.06 4.44 -14.10
N GLU A 241 -12.72 3.95 -15.14
CA GLU A 241 -14.18 3.81 -15.16
C GLU A 241 -14.63 2.57 -14.36
N GLN A 242 -13.84 1.51 -14.44
CA GLN A 242 -14.10 0.26 -13.75
C GLN A 242 -13.66 0.32 -12.28
N ILE A 243 -14.32 -0.49 -11.44
CA ILE A 243 -14.05 -0.58 -10.01
C ILE A 243 -12.97 -1.63 -9.69
N GLY A 244 -12.21 -1.40 -8.61
CA GLY A 244 -11.30 -2.35 -8.00
C GLY A 244 -10.40 -3.08 -9.01
N PRO A 245 -10.34 -4.43 -9.01
CA PRO A 245 -9.42 -5.17 -9.86
C PRO A 245 -9.68 -5.05 -11.36
N TRP A 246 -10.90 -4.73 -11.78
CA TRP A 246 -11.19 -4.39 -13.18
C TRP A 246 -10.59 -3.03 -13.57
N GLY A 247 -10.65 -2.04 -12.65
CA GLY A 247 -10.01 -0.74 -12.82
C GLY A 247 -8.48 -0.86 -12.91
N PHE A 248 -7.87 -1.74 -12.13
CA PHE A 248 -6.45 -2.10 -12.30
C PHE A 248 -6.17 -2.63 -13.72
N SER A 249 -6.98 -3.58 -14.19
CA SER A 249 -6.82 -4.14 -15.54
C SER A 249 -7.05 -3.10 -16.65
N GLU A 250 -7.93 -2.12 -16.44
CA GLU A 250 -8.14 -0.97 -17.32
C GLU A 250 -6.90 -0.08 -17.35
N ALA A 251 -6.36 0.30 -16.18
CA ALA A 251 -5.15 1.10 -16.06
C ALA A 251 -3.95 0.46 -16.78
N VAL A 252 -3.79 -0.86 -16.64
CA VAL A 252 -2.73 -1.60 -17.35
C VAL A 252 -2.93 -1.52 -18.87
N ARG A 253 -4.16 -1.71 -19.39
CA ARG A 253 -4.42 -1.61 -20.85
C ARG A 253 -4.12 -0.22 -21.39
N ASP A 254 -4.52 0.84 -20.67
CA ASP A 254 -4.21 2.22 -21.04
C ASP A 254 -2.69 2.44 -21.08
N PHE A 255 -1.99 2.02 -20.02
CA PHE A 255 -0.53 2.12 -19.98
C PHE A 255 0.16 1.37 -21.11
N MET A 256 -0.34 0.19 -21.50
CA MET A 256 0.20 -0.56 -22.64
C MET A 256 0.05 0.19 -23.96
N SER A 257 -1.04 0.92 -24.15
CA SER A 257 -1.24 1.72 -25.36
C SER A 257 -0.15 2.78 -25.53
N LEU A 258 0.34 3.35 -24.43
CA LEU A 258 1.40 4.35 -24.42
C LEU A 258 2.77 3.77 -24.77
N ILE A 259 3.06 2.54 -24.33
CA ILE A 259 4.37 1.88 -24.58
C ILE A 259 4.53 1.49 -26.05
N ASN A 260 3.44 1.16 -26.73
CA ASN A 260 3.48 0.79 -28.15
C ASN A 260 3.84 1.96 -29.08
N PHE A 261 3.90 3.21 -28.59
CA PHE A 261 4.30 4.41 -29.32
C PHE A 261 5.77 4.79 -29.10
N TYR A 262 6.51 4.09 -28.24
CA TYR A 262 7.95 4.25 -27.97
C TYR A 262 8.75 2.99 -28.35
#